data_b9f663c7c0203d4e742baeaec8259b0c
#
_entry.id   b9f663c7c0203d4e742baeaec8259b0c
#
_cell.length_a   1.000
_cell.length_b   1.000
_cell.length_c   1.000
_cell.angle_alpha   90.00
_cell.angle_beta   90.00
_cell.angle_gamma   90.00
#
_symmetry.space_group_name_H-M   'P 1'
#
loop_
_entity.id
_entity.type
_entity.pdbx_description
1 polymer ?
#
loop_
_entity_poly.entity_id
_entity_poly.type
_entity_poly.pdbx_seq_one_letter_code
_entity_poly.pdbx_strand_id
1 'polypeptide(L)'
;MSRIRSVATSAARTGREALEINRRTVLAAAGAVTLSAGVGYALRPTDSEAAPAAAEEQPVAEGRKAAAAPLAPYTKGTTLASVAAPRNSSGYRRLGDGAGWARVLRSDLAAAKSGRENRRTALAAFVQFTDLHLMDVQHPLRLEYVRVHDRHAWRPHEALTVPGAVSLVERVNALRGAPVTGSPLHFVMTTGDNTDNNAHSELEWFMKVMSGGRITPNTGDPKHYEGVQNSGMKLYWQASSTVRDQDKAVGFPHLAGYLAAAIREVKSPGLNLPWYSTVGNHDALPLGCYGSHADPYLVAAAVGGKKLMSVTDADAKKLQDAIHNAQDPKGGGYRDFLKAHARSMRSVTADEKRAPYTPADYLKAHLDPAHQGLGPVGHGYSSANVAAGTQYYAFRISDDVIGISLDTTDAGGHYDGSIGTAQLNWLEKTLKENKDSYAVVFSHHTSQSMTNTRPDPAHPSERRHTGTELVTLLNRHANVLAWVNGHIHRNLITPHKASNGNSFWEITTASHVDYPHLARIVELVDNKDGTISLFTTLIESAAPHRTDFSDLSQTGLAALYRELAFNAPGASKALAGNTTDRNTELVLKKS
;
A
#
# COMPACT_ATOMS: atom_id res chain seq x y z
N MET A 1 -38.26 -4.53 38.27
CA MET A 1 -36.90 -5.09 38.30
C MET A 1 -36.77 -6.47 37.65
N SER A 2 -37.85 -7.18 37.32
CA SER A 2 -37.78 -8.55 36.75
C SER A 2 -37.61 -8.62 35.23
N ARG A 3 -37.97 -7.55 34.49
CA ARG A 3 -37.85 -7.52 33.00
C ARG A 3 -36.44 -7.20 32.47
N ILE A 4 -35.57 -6.61 33.27
CA ILE A 4 -34.19 -6.27 32.85
C ILE A 4 -33.27 -7.49 32.93
N ARG A 5 -33.52 -8.44 33.83
CA ARG A 5 -32.70 -9.67 33.95
C ARG A 5 -32.96 -10.70 32.83
N SER A 6 -34.13 -10.72 32.22
CA SER A 6 -34.45 -11.68 31.14
C SER A 6 -33.83 -11.28 29.78
N VAL A 7 -33.63 -9.97 29.55
CA VAL A 7 -33.01 -9.45 28.30
C VAL A 7 -31.50 -9.68 28.32
N ALA A 8 -30.85 -9.53 29.48
CA ALA A 8 -29.40 -9.76 29.61
C ALA A 8 -29.03 -11.26 29.43
N THR A 9 -29.89 -12.20 29.87
CA THR A 9 -29.67 -13.64 29.69
C THR A 9 -29.88 -14.10 28.25
N SER A 10 -30.80 -13.48 27.50
CA SER A 10 -31.03 -13.81 26.08
C SER A 10 -29.87 -13.28 25.18
N ALA A 11 -29.36 -12.09 25.44
CA ALA A 11 -28.24 -11.54 24.69
C ALA A 11 -26.92 -12.31 24.94
N ALA A 12 -26.71 -12.80 26.17
CA ALA A 12 -25.56 -13.63 26.50
C ALA A 12 -25.61 -15.03 25.86
N ARG A 13 -26.83 -15.59 25.68
CA ARG A 13 -27.01 -16.89 25.02
C ARG A 13 -26.76 -16.84 23.51
N THR A 14 -27.30 -15.84 22.83
CA THR A 14 -27.05 -15.64 21.37
C THR A 14 -25.58 -15.34 21.06
N GLY A 15 -24.92 -14.55 21.89
CA GLY A 15 -23.47 -14.28 21.72
C GLY A 15 -22.60 -15.52 21.98
N ARG A 16 -22.99 -16.40 22.89
CA ARG A 16 -22.26 -17.64 23.18
C ARG A 16 -22.42 -18.70 22.07
N GLU A 17 -23.59 -18.85 21.52
CA GLU A 17 -23.83 -19.77 20.40
C GLU A 17 -23.10 -19.33 19.12
N ALA A 18 -23.11 -18.06 18.80
CA ALA A 18 -22.33 -17.53 17.67
C ALA A 18 -20.82 -17.70 17.86
N LEU A 19 -20.30 -17.52 19.08
CA LEU A 19 -18.89 -17.73 19.41
C LEU A 19 -18.49 -19.22 19.37
N GLU A 20 -19.35 -20.14 19.76
CA GLU A 20 -19.08 -21.60 19.72
C GLU A 20 -19.04 -22.12 18.27
N ILE A 21 -19.93 -21.66 17.40
CA ILE A 21 -19.96 -22.06 16.00
C ILE A 21 -18.68 -21.54 15.29
N ASN A 22 -18.31 -20.28 15.50
CA ASN A 22 -17.10 -19.70 14.89
C ASN A 22 -15.79 -20.29 15.45
N ARG A 23 -15.74 -20.64 16.74
CA ARG A 23 -14.55 -21.32 17.31
C ARG A 23 -14.31 -22.70 16.70
N ARG A 24 -15.33 -23.45 16.39
CA ARG A 24 -15.17 -24.75 15.72
C ARG A 24 -14.67 -24.62 14.30
N THR A 25 -15.14 -23.63 13.55
CA THR A 25 -14.70 -23.36 12.18
C THR A 25 -13.25 -22.85 12.13
N VAL A 26 -12.86 -21.93 13.02
CA VAL A 26 -11.50 -21.42 13.12
C VAL A 26 -10.51 -22.52 13.57
N LEU A 27 -10.91 -23.40 14.48
CA LEU A 27 -10.07 -24.54 14.90
C LEU A 27 -9.95 -25.61 13.81
N ALA A 28 -10.96 -25.79 12.94
CA ALA A 28 -10.87 -26.69 11.80
C ALA A 28 -9.90 -26.16 10.72
N ALA A 29 -9.89 -24.84 10.46
CA ALA A 29 -8.96 -24.22 9.53
C ALA A 29 -7.50 -24.28 10.04
N ALA A 30 -7.28 -24.07 11.35
CA ALA A 30 -5.96 -24.24 11.98
C ALA A 30 -5.48 -25.72 11.98
N GLY A 31 -6.40 -26.67 12.03
CA GLY A 31 -6.09 -28.10 12.00
C GLY A 31 -5.70 -28.64 10.63
N ALA A 32 -6.14 -28.01 9.54
CA ALA A 32 -5.84 -28.46 8.18
C ALA A 32 -4.43 -28.08 7.69
N VAL A 33 -3.77 -27.11 8.33
CA VAL A 33 -2.41 -26.67 7.97
C VAL A 33 -1.30 -27.46 8.71
N THR A 34 -1.66 -28.27 9.74
CA THR A 34 -0.67 -28.98 10.58
C THR A 34 -0.41 -30.44 10.21
N LEU A 35 -0.89 -30.94 9.05
CA LEU A 35 -0.74 -32.34 8.64
C LEU A 35 0.35 -32.58 7.58
N SER A 36 1.45 -31.84 7.61
CA SER A 36 2.65 -32.23 6.83
C SER A 36 3.96 -31.72 7.45
N ALA A 37 4.30 -32.13 8.66
CA ALA A 37 5.70 -32.30 9.13
C ALA A 37 5.71 -32.88 10.56
N GLY A 38 5.74 -34.18 10.66
CA GLY A 38 6.00 -34.85 11.92
C GLY A 38 7.49 -35.00 12.17
N VAL A 39 8.05 -34.33 13.15
CA VAL A 39 9.13 -34.83 14.01
C VAL A 39 9.00 -34.13 15.36
N GLY A 40 8.85 -34.92 16.42
CA GLY A 40 8.67 -34.41 17.76
C GLY A 40 9.95 -33.93 18.41
N TYR A 41 9.85 -32.86 19.18
CA TYR A 41 10.82 -32.53 20.22
C TYR A 41 10.10 -32.23 21.54
N ALA A 42 10.58 -32.93 22.58
CA ALA A 42 10.09 -32.77 23.94
C ALA A 42 10.64 -31.48 24.55
N LEU A 43 9.75 -30.67 25.14
CA LEU A 43 10.10 -29.46 25.88
C LEU A 43 10.66 -29.83 27.27
N ARG A 44 11.84 -29.34 27.59
CA ARG A 44 12.35 -29.11 28.95
C ARG A 44 12.53 -27.61 29.16
N PRO A 45 12.10 -27.04 30.27
CA PRO A 45 12.37 -25.63 30.57
C PRO A 45 13.77 -25.50 31.16
N THR A 46 14.59 -24.62 30.59
CA THR A 46 15.75 -24.05 31.26
C THR A 46 15.78 -22.56 31.00
N ASP A 47 15.68 -21.80 32.08
CA ASP A 47 15.91 -20.36 32.08
C ASP A 47 17.35 -20.08 31.66
N SER A 48 17.53 -19.41 30.56
CA SER A 48 18.71 -18.62 30.26
C SER A 48 18.32 -17.48 29.33
N GLU A 49 18.56 -16.25 29.77
CA GLU A 49 18.49 -15.06 28.91
C GLU A 49 19.44 -15.26 27.72
N ALA A 50 18.89 -15.63 26.57
CA ALA A 50 19.63 -15.61 25.33
C ALA A 50 19.57 -14.18 24.78
N ALA A 51 20.72 -13.53 24.71
CA ALA A 51 20.91 -12.34 23.91
C ALA A 51 20.39 -12.60 22.48
N PRO A 52 19.74 -11.61 21.81
CA PRO A 52 19.25 -11.80 20.45
C PRO A 52 20.42 -12.24 19.57
N ALA A 53 20.24 -13.38 18.90
CA ALA A 53 21.23 -13.88 17.96
C ALA A 53 21.56 -12.78 16.94
N ALA A 54 22.84 -12.49 16.78
CA ALA A 54 23.30 -11.58 15.74
C ALA A 54 22.72 -12.05 14.42
N ALA A 55 22.00 -11.15 13.73
CA ALA A 55 21.45 -11.46 12.42
C ALA A 55 22.61 -11.88 11.51
N GLU A 56 22.58 -13.13 11.05
CA GLU A 56 23.51 -13.60 10.02
C GLU A 56 23.45 -12.66 8.83
N GLU A 57 24.60 -12.34 8.26
CA GLU A 57 24.73 -11.48 7.09
C GLU A 57 23.79 -11.99 5.97
N GLN A 58 22.73 -11.24 5.70
CA GLN A 58 21.88 -11.54 4.55
C GLN A 58 22.69 -11.20 3.30
N PRO A 59 22.89 -12.14 2.36
CA PRO A 59 23.56 -11.83 1.12
C PRO A 59 22.75 -10.76 0.38
N VAL A 60 23.40 -9.67 -0.01
CA VAL A 60 22.78 -8.65 -0.87
C VAL A 60 22.33 -9.35 -2.14
N ALA A 61 21.02 -9.36 -2.41
CA ALA A 61 20.48 -10.02 -3.60
C ALA A 61 21.16 -9.44 -4.85
N GLU A 62 21.77 -10.28 -5.67
CA GLU A 62 22.46 -9.83 -6.88
C GLU A 62 21.46 -9.24 -7.88
N GLY A 63 21.57 -7.93 -8.12
CA GLY A 63 20.85 -7.26 -9.19
C GLY A 63 21.36 -7.73 -10.56
N ARG A 64 20.46 -7.79 -11.54
CA ARG A 64 20.82 -8.13 -12.92
C ARG A 64 21.83 -7.09 -13.45
N LYS A 65 22.93 -7.55 -14.06
CA LYS A 65 23.85 -6.70 -14.82
C LYS A 65 23.07 -5.89 -15.85
N ALA A 66 23.26 -4.57 -15.86
CA ALA A 66 22.72 -3.70 -16.89
C ALA A 66 23.34 -4.07 -18.25
N ALA A 67 22.60 -4.82 -19.05
CA ALA A 67 23.17 -5.47 -20.24
C ALA A 67 22.79 -4.83 -21.57
N ALA A 68 22.05 -3.71 -21.57
CA ALA A 68 21.65 -3.05 -22.82
C ALA A 68 22.15 -1.61 -22.88
N ALA A 69 22.61 -1.18 -24.05
CA ALA A 69 22.89 0.21 -24.33
C ALA A 69 21.63 1.06 -24.08
N PRO A 70 21.77 2.30 -23.53
CA PRO A 70 20.62 3.17 -23.32
C PRO A 70 19.84 3.39 -24.62
N LEU A 71 18.52 3.26 -24.55
CA LEU A 71 17.63 3.63 -25.64
C LEU A 71 17.56 5.17 -25.72
N ALA A 72 17.09 5.69 -26.84
CA ALA A 72 16.79 7.13 -26.91
C ALA A 72 15.69 7.48 -25.89
N PRO A 73 15.80 8.65 -25.21
CA PRO A 73 14.78 9.12 -24.27
C PRO A 73 13.38 9.09 -24.89
N TYR A 74 12.39 8.57 -24.15
CA TYR A 74 11.06 8.37 -24.67
C TYR A 74 10.00 8.64 -23.61
N THR A 75 9.23 9.72 -23.81
CA THR A 75 8.28 10.21 -22.80
C THR A 75 6.85 9.68 -22.97
N LYS A 76 6.52 9.00 -24.09
CA LYS A 76 5.16 8.47 -24.30
C LYS A 76 4.79 7.46 -23.22
N GLY A 77 3.58 7.60 -22.68
CA GLY A 77 3.12 6.78 -21.56
C GLY A 77 3.46 7.37 -20.18
N THR A 78 4.10 8.53 -20.15
CA THR A 78 4.37 9.27 -18.90
C THR A 78 3.57 10.56 -18.85
N THR A 79 3.48 11.15 -17.67
CA THR A 79 2.83 12.46 -17.48
C THR A 79 3.60 13.62 -18.13
N LEU A 80 4.81 13.41 -18.62
CA LEU A 80 5.50 14.41 -19.48
C LEU A 80 4.82 14.57 -20.83
N ALA A 81 4.24 13.51 -21.36
CA ALA A 81 3.58 13.53 -22.67
C ALA A 81 2.11 13.98 -22.59
N SER A 82 1.34 13.40 -21.66
CA SER A 82 -0.07 13.69 -21.46
C SER A 82 -0.54 13.23 -20.08
N VAL A 83 -1.63 13.81 -19.59
CA VAL A 83 -2.31 13.41 -18.34
C VAL A 83 -3.81 13.34 -18.57
N ALA A 84 -4.50 12.54 -17.77
CA ALA A 84 -5.95 12.57 -17.71
C ALA A 84 -6.42 13.91 -17.13
N ALA A 85 -7.27 14.62 -17.85
CA ALA A 85 -7.75 15.93 -17.47
C ALA A 85 -9.27 16.07 -17.68
N PRO A 86 -9.97 16.91 -16.89
CA PRO A 86 -11.39 17.12 -17.04
C PRO A 86 -11.73 17.85 -18.34
N ARG A 87 -12.75 17.37 -19.05
CA ARG A 87 -13.25 17.96 -20.29
C ARG A 87 -14.37 18.99 -20.08
N ASN A 88 -14.93 19.06 -18.87
CA ASN A 88 -15.98 19.99 -18.49
C ASN A 88 -15.64 20.65 -17.15
N SER A 89 -16.20 21.81 -16.88
CA SER A 89 -15.84 22.67 -15.75
C SER A 89 -16.72 22.50 -14.52
N SER A 90 -17.89 21.87 -14.63
CA SER A 90 -18.87 21.73 -13.55
C SER A 90 -19.52 20.35 -13.52
N GLY A 91 -20.15 20.00 -12.42
CA GLY A 91 -20.81 18.72 -12.19
C GLY A 91 -19.82 17.55 -12.18
N TYR A 92 -20.31 16.37 -12.51
CA TYR A 92 -19.47 15.20 -12.71
C TYR A 92 -18.51 15.43 -13.90
N ARG A 93 -17.21 15.25 -13.65
CA ARG A 93 -16.15 15.57 -14.60
C ARG A 93 -15.82 14.36 -15.46
N ARG A 94 -16.16 14.43 -16.75
CA ARG A 94 -15.67 13.46 -17.75
C ARG A 94 -14.20 13.76 -18.04
N LEU A 95 -13.37 12.73 -18.08
CA LEU A 95 -11.95 12.87 -18.39
C LEU A 95 -11.65 12.70 -19.88
N GLY A 96 -10.47 13.13 -20.27
CA GLY A 96 -9.89 12.99 -21.59
C GLY A 96 -8.42 13.37 -21.57
N ASP A 97 -7.79 13.41 -22.74
CA ASP A 97 -6.39 13.78 -22.87
C ASP A 97 -6.19 15.25 -22.51
N GLY A 98 -5.25 15.50 -21.60
CA GLY A 98 -4.78 16.82 -21.21
C GLY A 98 -3.30 17.02 -21.53
N ALA A 99 -2.85 18.27 -21.46
CA ALA A 99 -1.43 18.62 -21.66
C ALA A 99 -0.54 17.93 -20.60
N GLY A 100 0.60 17.45 -21.03
CA GLY A 100 1.61 16.87 -20.12
C GLY A 100 2.12 17.88 -19.11
N TRP A 101 2.66 17.38 -18.01
CA TRP A 101 3.27 18.17 -16.95
C TRP A 101 4.76 18.38 -17.23
N ALA A 102 5.19 19.65 -17.28
CA ALA A 102 6.58 19.98 -17.49
C ALA A 102 7.48 19.47 -16.35
N ARG A 103 8.75 19.20 -16.67
CA ARG A 103 9.77 18.91 -15.67
C ARG A 103 10.28 20.21 -15.04
N VAL A 104 10.44 20.19 -13.73
CA VAL A 104 10.95 21.32 -12.93
C VAL A 104 12.33 20.99 -12.37
N LEU A 105 13.30 21.87 -12.56
CA LEU A 105 14.62 21.77 -11.93
C LEU A 105 14.52 22.23 -10.46
N ARG A 106 15.05 21.42 -9.54
CA ARG A 106 15.18 21.73 -8.13
C ARG A 106 16.64 21.71 -7.69
N SER A 107 17.12 22.86 -7.28
CA SER A 107 18.52 23.10 -6.87
C SER A 107 18.64 23.41 -5.37
N ASP A 108 17.69 22.99 -4.56
CA ASP A 108 17.63 23.25 -3.11
C ASP A 108 18.87 22.73 -2.37
N LEU A 109 19.42 21.61 -2.81
CA LEU A 109 20.55 20.92 -2.15
C LEU A 109 21.89 21.18 -2.84
N ALA A 110 21.91 21.42 -4.15
CA ALA A 110 23.10 21.79 -4.90
C ALA A 110 22.74 22.57 -6.17
N ALA A 111 23.61 23.49 -6.58
CA ALA A 111 23.44 24.22 -7.83
C ALA A 111 23.66 23.32 -9.05
N ALA A 112 22.76 23.37 -10.01
CA ALA A 112 22.89 22.69 -11.28
C ALA A 112 23.94 23.40 -12.17
N LYS A 113 24.91 22.65 -12.71
CA LYS A 113 25.91 23.18 -13.59
C LYS A 113 25.48 23.05 -15.06
N SER A 114 25.92 24.00 -15.90
CA SER A 114 25.63 23.98 -17.35
C SER A 114 26.37 22.85 -18.06
N GLY A 115 25.78 22.33 -19.14
CA GLY A 115 26.35 21.26 -19.96
C GLY A 115 26.39 19.88 -19.30
N ARG A 116 25.76 19.69 -18.09
CA ARG A 116 25.68 18.39 -17.41
C ARG A 116 24.92 17.37 -18.24
N GLU A 117 23.93 17.80 -18.99
CA GLU A 117 23.11 16.97 -19.86
C GLU A 117 23.90 16.20 -20.93
N ASN A 118 25.04 16.72 -21.32
CA ASN A 118 25.91 16.11 -22.33
C ASN A 118 26.98 15.18 -21.75
N ARG A 119 27.14 15.13 -20.39
CA ARG A 119 28.19 14.37 -19.71
C ARG A 119 27.65 13.27 -18.80
N ARG A 120 26.38 13.35 -18.47
CA ARG A 120 25.75 12.49 -17.47
C ARG A 120 25.78 11.01 -17.82
N THR A 121 25.95 10.18 -16.80
CA THR A 121 25.89 8.72 -16.89
C THR A 121 24.79 8.22 -15.96
N ALA A 122 23.91 7.40 -16.47
CA ALA A 122 22.88 6.76 -15.64
C ALA A 122 23.53 5.75 -14.67
N LEU A 123 23.11 5.78 -13.42
CA LEU A 123 23.52 4.86 -12.36
C LEU A 123 22.47 3.77 -12.13
N ALA A 124 21.19 4.17 -12.09
CA ALA A 124 20.05 3.27 -11.91
C ALA A 124 18.76 3.93 -12.39
N ALA A 125 17.74 3.12 -12.70
CA ALA A 125 16.38 3.56 -12.94
C ALA A 125 15.40 2.51 -12.45
N PHE A 126 14.33 2.93 -11.77
CA PHE A 126 13.30 2.04 -11.24
C PHE A 126 11.93 2.71 -11.23
N VAL A 127 10.89 1.91 -11.03
CA VAL A 127 9.51 2.39 -10.87
C VAL A 127 9.07 2.18 -9.42
N GLN A 128 8.42 3.17 -8.84
CA GLN A 128 7.75 3.05 -7.55
C GLN A 128 6.24 2.92 -7.75
N PHE A 129 5.66 1.86 -7.19
CA PHE A 129 4.23 1.76 -6.87
C PHE A 129 4.05 2.03 -5.38
N THR A 130 2.93 2.60 -4.97
CA THR A 130 2.61 2.81 -3.56
C THR A 130 1.11 2.85 -3.36
N ASP A 131 0.67 2.42 -2.19
CA ASP A 131 -0.71 2.55 -1.74
C ASP A 131 -1.70 2.04 -2.81
N LEU A 132 -1.50 0.78 -3.25
CA LEU A 132 -2.38 0.11 -4.20
C LEU A 132 -3.74 -0.19 -3.58
N HIS A 133 -3.77 -0.51 -2.29
CA HIS A 133 -4.96 -0.86 -1.53
C HIS A 133 -5.85 -1.82 -2.32
N LEU A 134 -5.32 -3.00 -2.70
CA LEU A 134 -6.16 -4.02 -3.30
C LEU A 134 -7.20 -4.44 -2.28
N MET A 135 -8.47 -4.23 -2.60
CA MET A 135 -9.52 -4.06 -1.61
C MET A 135 -10.64 -5.08 -1.78
N ASP A 136 -10.88 -5.88 -0.75
CA ASP A 136 -12.10 -6.65 -0.63
C ASP A 136 -13.25 -5.77 -0.13
N VAL A 137 -14.01 -5.20 -1.04
CA VAL A 137 -15.13 -4.31 -0.72
C VAL A 137 -16.29 -5.01 0.00
N GLN A 138 -16.26 -6.34 0.07
CA GLN A 138 -17.27 -7.13 0.77
C GLN A 138 -16.85 -7.50 2.20
N HIS A 139 -15.60 -7.17 2.59
CA HIS A 139 -15.05 -7.46 3.92
C HIS A 139 -15.93 -6.84 5.03
N PRO A 140 -16.36 -7.63 6.04
CA PRO A 140 -17.32 -7.19 7.05
C PRO A 140 -16.88 -6.04 7.94
N LEU A 141 -15.58 -5.93 8.23
CA LEU A 141 -15.04 -4.92 9.16
C LEU A 141 -14.79 -3.56 8.53
N ARG A 142 -14.97 -3.39 7.22
CA ARG A 142 -14.72 -2.11 6.57
C ARG A 142 -15.54 -0.99 7.20
N LEU A 143 -14.92 0.18 7.30
CA LEU A 143 -15.46 1.37 7.98
C LEU A 143 -16.25 2.28 7.02
N GLU A 144 -16.81 1.75 5.93
CA GLU A 144 -17.51 2.53 4.88
C GLU A 144 -18.64 3.39 5.45
N TYR A 145 -19.30 2.94 6.51
CA TYR A 145 -20.40 3.66 7.18
C TYR A 145 -19.95 4.95 7.87
N VAL A 146 -18.65 5.14 8.12
CA VAL A 146 -18.08 6.41 8.62
C VAL A 146 -18.28 7.53 7.60
N ARG A 147 -18.55 7.21 6.33
CA ARG A 147 -18.91 8.17 5.30
C ARG A 147 -20.06 9.10 5.68
N VAL A 148 -20.95 8.69 6.58
CA VAL A 148 -22.04 9.57 7.07
C VAL A 148 -21.47 10.83 7.73
N HIS A 149 -20.30 10.73 8.37
CA HIS A 149 -19.56 11.81 9.02
C HIS A 149 -18.43 12.36 8.14
N ASP A 150 -17.59 11.47 7.61
CA ASP A 150 -16.44 11.82 6.78
C ASP A 150 -16.56 11.23 5.37
N ARG A 151 -16.70 12.10 4.38
CA ARG A 151 -16.86 11.70 2.98
C ARG A 151 -15.66 10.94 2.41
N HIS A 152 -14.48 11.04 3.03
CA HIS A 152 -13.26 10.34 2.62
C HIS A 152 -13.24 8.87 3.06
N ALA A 153 -14.07 8.48 4.03
CA ALA A 153 -14.08 7.13 4.57
C ALA A 153 -14.59 6.05 3.58
N TRP A 154 -15.11 6.44 2.44
CA TRP A 154 -15.52 5.53 1.38
C TRP A 154 -15.35 6.15 -0.02
N ARG A 155 -14.94 5.34 -0.96
CA ARG A 155 -14.63 5.74 -2.35
C ARG A 155 -15.54 5.03 -3.35
N PRO A 156 -16.23 5.72 -4.26
CA PRO A 156 -17.11 5.09 -5.26
C PRO A 156 -16.41 4.07 -6.18
N HIS A 157 -15.10 4.14 -6.29
CA HIS A 157 -14.27 3.32 -7.18
C HIS A 157 -13.61 2.11 -6.49
N GLU A 158 -13.80 1.89 -5.20
CA GLU A 158 -13.11 0.84 -4.42
C GLU A 158 -13.21 -0.56 -5.03
N ALA A 159 -14.37 -0.91 -5.63
CA ALA A 159 -14.57 -2.21 -6.28
C ALA A 159 -13.68 -2.44 -7.53
N LEU A 160 -12.95 -1.42 -7.98
CA LEU A 160 -12.15 -1.45 -9.20
C LEU A 160 -10.63 -1.37 -8.96
N THR A 161 -10.17 -1.55 -7.72
CA THR A 161 -8.74 -1.49 -7.39
C THR A 161 -7.92 -2.53 -8.14
N VAL A 162 -8.43 -3.76 -8.32
CA VAL A 162 -7.74 -4.82 -9.05
C VAL A 162 -7.57 -4.49 -10.54
N PRO A 163 -8.62 -4.19 -11.34
CA PRO A 163 -8.42 -3.80 -12.73
C PRO A 163 -7.60 -2.51 -12.89
N GLY A 164 -7.69 -1.58 -11.93
CA GLY A 164 -6.84 -0.38 -11.88
C GLY A 164 -5.37 -0.71 -11.74
N ALA A 165 -5.01 -1.55 -10.77
CA ALA A 165 -3.63 -1.98 -10.51
C ALA A 165 -3.06 -2.82 -11.68
N VAL A 166 -3.86 -3.72 -12.26
CA VAL A 166 -3.44 -4.46 -13.47
C VAL A 166 -3.14 -3.50 -14.62
N SER A 167 -3.96 -2.47 -14.81
CA SER A 167 -3.69 -1.47 -15.85
C SER A 167 -2.42 -0.65 -15.57
N LEU A 168 -2.01 -0.49 -14.31
CA LEU A 168 -0.71 0.11 -13.96
C LEU A 168 0.45 -0.84 -14.30
N VAL A 169 0.32 -2.14 -14.03
CA VAL A 169 1.28 -3.17 -14.49
C VAL A 169 1.43 -3.14 -16.01
N GLU A 170 0.33 -3.08 -16.76
CA GLU A 170 0.34 -2.95 -18.22
C GLU A 170 1.06 -1.68 -18.69
N ARG A 171 0.92 -0.55 -17.96
CA ARG A 171 1.66 0.68 -18.25
C ARG A 171 3.16 0.46 -18.14
N VAL A 172 3.63 -0.13 -17.04
CA VAL A 172 5.06 -0.38 -16.83
C VAL A 172 5.60 -1.32 -17.91
N ASN A 173 4.87 -2.37 -18.24
CA ASN A 173 5.26 -3.32 -19.27
C ASN A 173 5.36 -2.68 -20.67
N ALA A 174 4.63 -1.60 -20.92
CA ALA A 174 4.66 -0.85 -22.18
C ALA A 174 5.75 0.23 -22.25
N LEU A 175 6.46 0.52 -21.14
CA LEU A 175 7.57 1.47 -21.13
C LEU A 175 8.79 0.86 -21.85
N ARG A 176 9.44 1.66 -22.68
CA ARG A 176 10.66 1.24 -23.41
C ARG A 176 11.91 1.34 -22.55
N GLY A 177 11.90 2.20 -21.53
CA GLY A 177 13.01 2.50 -20.64
C GLY A 177 12.73 3.79 -19.86
N ALA A 178 13.73 4.26 -19.17
CA ALA A 178 13.68 5.48 -18.37
C ALA A 178 13.49 6.71 -19.28
N PRO A 179 12.54 7.63 -18.98
CA PRO A 179 12.12 8.66 -19.93
C PRO A 179 13.16 9.76 -20.18
N VAL A 180 14.14 9.93 -19.29
CA VAL A 180 15.19 10.97 -19.43
C VAL A 180 16.49 10.41 -19.97
N THR A 181 16.94 9.29 -19.44
CA THR A 181 18.24 8.70 -19.79
C THR A 181 18.14 7.64 -20.89
N GLY A 182 16.95 7.11 -21.14
CA GLY A 182 16.77 5.94 -21.99
C GLY A 182 17.31 4.64 -21.39
N SER A 183 17.78 4.65 -20.14
CA SER A 183 18.30 3.47 -19.47
C SER A 183 17.25 2.41 -19.26
N PRO A 184 17.61 1.12 -19.23
CA PRO A 184 16.71 0.08 -18.82
C PRO A 184 16.15 0.34 -17.40
N LEU A 185 14.88 0.02 -17.20
CA LEU A 185 14.29 -0.01 -15.85
C LEU A 185 14.76 -1.31 -15.17
N HIS A 186 15.31 -1.20 -13.96
CA HIS A 186 15.87 -2.33 -13.26
C HIS A 186 14.82 -3.17 -12.54
N PHE A 187 13.85 -2.50 -11.91
CA PHE A 187 12.81 -3.16 -11.10
C PHE A 187 11.62 -2.22 -10.83
N VAL A 188 10.58 -2.80 -10.24
CA VAL A 188 9.48 -2.08 -9.60
C VAL A 188 9.59 -2.28 -8.08
N MET A 189 9.48 -1.18 -7.30
CA MET A 189 9.38 -1.22 -5.85
C MET A 189 7.96 -0.86 -5.42
N THR A 190 7.31 -1.69 -4.59
CA THR A 190 6.11 -1.27 -3.88
C THR A 190 6.49 -0.73 -2.51
N THR A 191 6.01 0.47 -2.16
CA THR A 191 6.31 1.11 -0.89
C THR A 191 5.16 1.01 0.11
N GLY A 192 4.55 -0.17 0.19
CA GLY A 192 3.55 -0.53 1.20
C GLY A 192 2.11 -0.16 0.85
N ASP A 193 1.20 -0.57 1.73
CA ASP A 193 -0.24 -0.53 1.58
C ASP A 193 -0.69 -1.17 0.26
N ASN A 194 -0.18 -2.39 0.06
CA ASN A 194 -0.48 -3.23 -1.10
C ASN A 194 -1.89 -3.81 -0.98
N THR A 195 -2.31 -4.17 0.24
CA THR A 195 -3.65 -4.62 0.63
C THR A 195 -4.38 -3.53 1.41
N ASP A 196 -5.69 -3.67 1.65
CA ASP A 196 -6.49 -2.65 2.36
C ASP A 196 -6.93 -3.09 3.76
N ASN A 197 -7.36 -4.35 3.90
CA ASN A 197 -7.92 -4.87 5.14
C ASN A 197 -7.00 -5.88 5.87
N ASN A 198 -5.77 -6.06 5.41
CA ASN A 198 -4.87 -7.12 5.86
C ASN A 198 -5.44 -8.53 5.65
N ALA A 199 -6.26 -8.75 4.61
CA ALA A 199 -6.95 -10.02 4.36
C ALA A 199 -6.15 -10.96 3.45
N HIS A 200 -6.18 -12.28 3.73
CA HIS A 200 -5.51 -13.29 2.87
C HIS A 200 -5.96 -13.21 1.40
N SER A 201 -7.23 -12.90 1.13
CA SER A 201 -7.73 -12.70 -0.23
C SER A 201 -7.00 -11.57 -0.95
N GLU A 202 -6.80 -10.45 -0.28
CA GLU A 202 -6.14 -9.26 -0.84
C GLU A 202 -4.65 -9.51 -1.08
N LEU A 203 -3.97 -10.22 -0.16
CA LEU A 203 -2.58 -10.62 -0.33
C LEU A 203 -2.43 -11.53 -1.57
N GLU A 204 -3.32 -12.53 -1.74
CA GLU A 204 -3.33 -13.39 -2.94
C GLU A 204 -3.54 -12.55 -4.22
N TRP A 205 -4.45 -11.57 -4.19
CA TRP A 205 -4.69 -10.69 -5.34
C TRP A 205 -3.47 -9.82 -5.65
N PHE A 206 -2.83 -9.24 -4.63
CA PHE A 206 -1.61 -8.47 -4.79
C PHE A 206 -0.50 -9.30 -5.46
N MET A 207 -0.22 -10.48 -4.94
CA MET A 207 0.80 -11.35 -5.50
C MET A 207 0.52 -11.68 -6.98
N LYS A 208 -0.74 -11.94 -7.33
CA LYS A 208 -1.16 -12.22 -8.72
C LYS A 208 -1.17 -10.97 -9.61
N VAL A 209 -1.48 -9.80 -9.08
CA VAL A 209 -1.34 -8.54 -9.84
C VAL A 209 0.10 -8.35 -10.27
N MET A 210 1.03 -8.52 -9.35
CA MET A 210 2.45 -8.26 -9.57
C MET A 210 3.14 -9.35 -10.40
N SER A 211 2.87 -10.63 -10.12
CA SER A 211 3.55 -11.78 -10.74
C SER A 211 2.79 -12.41 -11.91
N GLY A 212 1.55 -12.00 -12.13
CA GLY A 212 0.68 -12.55 -13.16
C GLY A 212 -0.29 -13.61 -12.64
N GLY A 213 -1.44 -13.69 -13.26
CA GLY A 213 -2.45 -14.69 -12.91
C GLY A 213 -3.89 -14.24 -13.14
N ARG A 214 -4.83 -15.09 -12.75
CA ARG A 214 -6.26 -14.83 -12.77
C ARG A 214 -6.72 -14.46 -11.37
N ILE A 215 -7.48 -13.39 -11.25
CA ILE A 215 -7.92 -12.79 -10.00
C ILE A 215 -9.44 -12.60 -10.07
N THR A 216 -10.17 -13.22 -9.15
CA THR A 216 -11.57 -12.87 -8.94
C THR A 216 -11.63 -11.93 -7.73
N PRO A 217 -11.82 -10.62 -7.93
CA PRO A 217 -11.81 -9.63 -6.85
C PRO A 217 -13.14 -9.68 -6.08
N ASN A 218 -13.42 -10.81 -5.48
CA ASN A 218 -14.66 -11.12 -4.80
C ASN A 218 -14.44 -12.18 -3.72
N THR A 219 -15.09 -12.02 -2.60
CA THR A 219 -15.21 -13.00 -1.51
C THR A 219 -16.67 -13.18 -1.15
N GLY A 220 -17.01 -14.22 -0.40
CA GLY A 220 -18.39 -14.54 -0.03
C GLY A 220 -19.17 -15.16 -1.18
N ASP A 221 -20.31 -14.59 -1.58
CA ASP A 221 -21.11 -15.15 -2.68
C ASP A 221 -20.40 -14.98 -4.02
N PRO A 222 -20.07 -16.07 -4.73
CA PRO A 222 -19.32 -15.99 -5.98
C PRO A 222 -20.09 -15.35 -7.16
N LYS A 223 -21.40 -15.16 -7.00
CA LYS A 223 -22.30 -14.65 -8.04
C LYS A 223 -22.87 -13.27 -7.75
N HIS A 224 -22.84 -12.86 -6.48
CA HIS A 224 -23.50 -11.63 -6.04
C HIS A 224 -22.54 -10.71 -5.33
N TYR A 225 -22.60 -9.44 -5.67
CA TYR A 225 -21.91 -8.39 -4.93
C TYR A 225 -22.70 -8.09 -3.64
N GLU A 226 -22.09 -8.30 -2.48
CA GLU A 226 -22.69 -8.13 -1.15
C GLU A 226 -22.23 -6.87 -0.41
N GLY A 227 -21.43 -6.00 -1.05
CA GLY A 227 -20.93 -4.75 -0.48
C GLY A 227 -21.97 -3.63 -0.46
N VAL A 228 -21.55 -2.45 0.04
CA VAL A 228 -22.43 -1.29 0.26
C VAL A 228 -23.08 -0.72 -1.02
N GLN A 229 -22.46 -0.93 -2.19
CA GLN A 229 -23.00 -0.46 -3.48
C GLN A 229 -24.23 -1.27 -3.97
N ASN A 230 -24.56 -2.38 -3.29
CA ASN A 230 -25.79 -3.15 -3.50
C ASN A 230 -26.77 -3.05 -2.32
N SER A 231 -26.51 -2.13 -1.39
CA SER A 231 -27.31 -2.00 -0.17
C SER A 231 -28.67 -1.33 -0.37
N GLY A 232 -28.89 -0.61 -1.46
CA GLY A 232 -30.03 0.27 -1.68
C GLY A 232 -29.99 1.56 -0.84
N MET A 233 -28.93 1.80 -0.07
CA MET A 233 -28.79 2.97 0.78
C MET A 233 -28.37 4.19 -0.02
N LYS A 234 -29.04 5.33 0.21
CA LYS A 234 -28.71 6.60 -0.46
C LYS A 234 -27.35 7.17 -0.06
N LEU A 235 -26.74 6.66 0.98
CA LEU A 235 -25.41 7.08 1.45
C LEU A 235 -24.31 6.72 0.45
N TYR A 236 -24.48 5.64 -0.34
CA TYR A 236 -23.48 5.12 -1.27
C TYR A 236 -23.97 5.18 -2.70
N TRP A 237 -23.05 5.33 -3.64
CA TRP A 237 -23.35 5.22 -5.06
C TRP A 237 -23.86 3.82 -5.42
N GLN A 238 -25.13 3.74 -5.72
CA GLN A 238 -25.82 2.50 -6.13
C GLN A 238 -25.74 2.38 -7.66
N ALA A 239 -24.56 2.06 -8.19
CA ALA A 239 -24.22 2.14 -9.60
C ALA A 239 -25.24 1.45 -10.53
N SER A 240 -25.63 0.22 -10.21
CA SER A 240 -26.52 -0.62 -11.04
C SER A 240 -28.02 -0.45 -10.73
N SER A 241 -28.37 0.42 -9.79
CA SER A 241 -29.75 0.66 -9.34
C SER A 241 -30.26 2.02 -9.80
N THR A 242 -31.58 2.14 -9.96
CA THR A 242 -32.26 3.42 -10.23
C THR A 242 -32.45 4.30 -8.99
N VAL A 243 -32.08 3.83 -7.82
CA VAL A 243 -32.08 4.64 -6.58
C VAL A 243 -31.31 5.93 -6.80
N ARG A 244 -31.95 7.06 -6.52
CA ARG A 244 -31.31 8.38 -6.54
C ARG A 244 -30.55 8.59 -5.22
N ASP A 245 -29.29 8.18 -5.21
CA ASP A 245 -28.37 8.33 -4.09
C ASP A 245 -27.65 9.70 -4.09
N GLN A 246 -26.82 9.96 -3.07
CA GLN A 246 -26.09 11.21 -2.91
C GLN A 246 -25.10 11.47 -4.06
N ASP A 247 -24.50 10.44 -4.62
CA ASP A 247 -23.51 10.56 -5.68
C ASP A 247 -24.19 10.81 -7.04
N LYS A 248 -25.29 10.11 -7.35
CA LYS A 248 -26.10 10.40 -8.53
C LYS A 248 -26.71 11.80 -8.50
N ALA A 249 -27.01 12.33 -7.30
CA ALA A 249 -27.48 13.69 -7.16
C ALA A 249 -26.46 14.74 -7.62
N VAL A 250 -25.18 14.41 -7.64
CA VAL A 250 -24.07 15.27 -8.14
C VAL A 250 -23.54 14.80 -9.50
N GLY A 251 -24.23 13.87 -10.18
CA GLY A 251 -23.97 13.50 -11.57
C GLY A 251 -23.23 12.20 -11.80
N PHE A 252 -23.01 11.36 -10.78
CA PHE A 252 -22.49 10.03 -11.00
C PHE A 252 -23.42 9.21 -11.90
N PRO A 253 -22.87 8.36 -12.79
CA PRO A 253 -23.67 7.64 -13.76
C PRO A 253 -24.51 6.52 -13.15
N HIS A 254 -25.57 6.12 -13.85
CA HIS A 254 -26.18 4.81 -13.67
C HIS A 254 -25.49 3.83 -14.65
N LEU A 255 -24.98 2.73 -14.13
CA LEU A 255 -24.22 1.73 -14.90
C LEU A 255 -24.85 0.35 -14.72
N ALA A 256 -25.76 -0.03 -15.60
CA ALA A 256 -26.36 -1.36 -15.58
C ALA A 256 -25.26 -2.43 -15.73
N GLY A 257 -25.30 -3.47 -14.87
CA GLY A 257 -24.31 -4.56 -14.89
C GLY A 257 -22.97 -4.26 -14.22
N TYR A 258 -22.74 -3.04 -13.71
CA TYR A 258 -21.48 -2.65 -13.07
C TYR A 258 -21.06 -3.60 -11.92
N LEU A 259 -21.96 -3.93 -10.99
CA LEU A 259 -21.61 -4.77 -9.84
C LEU A 259 -21.18 -6.17 -10.27
N ALA A 260 -21.86 -6.77 -11.25
CA ALA A 260 -21.48 -8.07 -11.82
C ALA A 260 -20.14 -8.00 -12.56
N ALA A 261 -19.84 -6.87 -13.22
CA ALA A 261 -18.56 -6.65 -13.89
C ALA A 261 -17.42 -6.44 -12.88
N ALA A 262 -17.66 -5.72 -11.78
CA ALA A 262 -16.67 -5.41 -10.76
C ALA A 262 -16.15 -6.65 -10.03
N ILE A 263 -16.98 -7.70 -9.88
CA ILE A 263 -16.58 -8.96 -9.22
C ILE A 263 -16.15 -10.05 -10.22
N ARG A 264 -16.12 -9.73 -11.52
CA ARG A 264 -15.71 -10.69 -12.56
C ARG A 264 -14.19 -10.90 -12.55
N GLU A 265 -13.78 -12.09 -12.99
CA GLU A 265 -12.36 -12.43 -13.13
C GLU A 265 -11.60 -11.40 -13.97
N VAL A 266 -10.46 -10.96 -13.47
CA VAL A 266 -9.46 -10.08 -14.09
C VAL A 266 -8.21 -10.89 -14.35
N LYS A 267 -7.56 -10.67 -15.48
CA LYS A 267 -6.28 -11.32 -15.82
C LYS A 267 -5.14 -10.31 -15.76
N SER A 268 -4.17 -10.55 -14.86
CA SER A 268 -2.91 -9.80 -14.85
C SER A 268 -1.85 -10.48 -15.72
N PRO A 269 -1.14 -9.74 -16.58
CA PRO A 269 0.02 -10.27 -17.29
C PRO A 269 1.23 -10.46 -16.36
N GLY A 270 1.20 -9.89 -15.13
CA GLY A 270 2.37 -9.71 -14.30
C GLY A 270 3.36 -8.69 -14.85
N LEU A 271 4.29 -8.25 -14.02
CA LEU A 271 5.38 -7.37 -14.43
C LEU A 271 6.39 -8.11 -15.30
N ASN A 272 6.84 -7.45 -16.36
CA ASN A 272 7.97 -7.92 -17.18
C ASN A 272 9.35 -7.43 -16.66
N LEU A 273 9.37 -6.97 -15.42
CA LEU A 273 10.54 -6.53 -14.66
C LEU A 273 10.57 -7.27 -13.31
N PRO A 274 11.75 -7.47 -12.71
CA PRO A 274 11.84 -7.82 -11.30
C PRO A 274 11.05 -6.83 -10.44
N TRP A 275 10.52 -7.29 -9.30
CA TRP A 275 9.87 -6.39 -8.37
C TRP A 275 10.24 -6.72 -6.92
N TYR A 276 10.22 -5.71 -6.08
CA TYR A 276 10.51 -5.76 -4.65
C TYR A 276 9.35 -5.17 -3.86
N SER A 277 9.19 -5.58 -2.62
CA SER A 277 8.05 -5.19 -1.79
C SER A 277 8.51 -4.61 -0.46
N THR A 278 7.89 -3.51 -0.08
CA THR A 278 7.94 -2.96 1.27
C THR A 278 6.57 -3.13 1.93
N VAL A 279 6.53 -3.35 3.23
CA VAL A 279 5.29 -3.48 4.01
C VAL A 279 4.76 -2.11 4.42
N GLY A 280 3.43 -1.91 4.36
CA GLY A 280 2.73 -0.74 4.90
C GLY A 280 1.84 -1.11 6.09
N ASN A 281 1.20 -0.11 6.71
CA ASN A 281 0.34 -0.35 7.88
C ASN A 281 -0.90 -1.19 7.53
N HIS A 282 -1.47 -1.04 6.34
CA HIS A 282 -2.58 -1.88 5.87
C HIS A 282 -2.15 -3.31 5.52
N ASP A 283 -0.87 -3.53 5.25
CA ASP A 283 -0.31 -4.87 5.08
C ASP A 283 0.00 -5.55 6.43
N ALA A 284 0.34 -4.77 7.46
CA ALA A 284 0.80 -5.29 8.75
C ALA A 284 -0.28 -5.39 9.81
N LEU A 285 -1.30 -4.55 9.74
CA LEU A 285 -2.29 -4.35 10.79
C LEU A 285 -3.72 -4.53 10.28
N PRO A 286 -4.59 -5.26 10.99
CA PRO A 286 -6.01 -5.31 10.66
C PRO A 286 -6.60 -3.90 10.47
N LEU A 287 -7.24 -3.66 9.33
CA LEU A 287 -7.77 -2.36 8.89
C LEU A 287 -6.73 -1.22 8.91
N GLY A 288 -5.45 -1.53 8.84
CA GLY A 288 -4.36 -0.57 8.84
C GLY A 288 -4.10 0.14 10.17
N CYS A 289 -4.80 -0.18 11.25
CA CYS A 289 -4.71 0.58 12.50
C CYS A 289 -4.77 -0.23 13.80
N TYR A 290 -5.25 -1.47 13.78
CA TYR A 290 -5.29 -2.30 14.99
C TYR A 290 -4.00 -3.11 15.11
N GLY A 291 -3.40 -3.10 16.31
CA GLY A 291 -2.12 -3.76 16.55
C GLY A 291 -2.14 -5.27 16.36
N SER A 292 -0.96 -5.87 16.32
CA SER A 292 -0.76 -7.31 16.09
C SER A 292 -1.45 -8.22 17.12
N HIS A 293 -1.85 -7.68 18.27
CA HIS A 293 -2.62 -8.35 19.33
C HIS A 293 -4.06 -7.82 19.38
N ALA A 294 -4.66 -7.56 18.21
CA ALA A 294 -6.04 -7.12 18.10
C ALA A 294 -7.01 -8.12 18.75
N ASP A 295 -8.17 -7.62 19.18
CA ASP A 295 -9.20 -8.44 19.84
C ASP A 295 -9.62 -9.62 18.95
N PRO A 296 -9.56 -10.86 19.43
CA PRO A 296 -9.92 -12.05 18.64
C PRO A 296 -11.33 -12.00 18.03
N TYR A 297 -12.22 -11.19 18.58
CA TYR A 297 -13.55 -10.97 18.01
C TYR A 297 -13.46 -10.35 16.61
N LEU A 298 -12.47 -9.47 16.35
CA LEU A 298 -12.32 -8.86 15.04
C LEU A 298 -11.98 -9.89 13.97
N VAL A 299 -11.14 -10.89 14.30
CA VAL A 299 -10.84 -12.00 13.39
C VAL A 299 -12.12 -12.78 13.05
N ALA A 300 -12.91 -13.14 14.07
CA ALA A 300 -14.18 -13.85 13.88
C ALA A 300 -15.21 -13.02 13.09
N ALA A 301 -15.23 -11.70 13.29
CA ALA A 301 -16.12 -10.80 12.56
C ALA A 301 -15.70 -10.60 11.10
N ALA A 302 -14.39 -10.58 10.82
CA ALA A 302 -13.85 -10.46 9.46
C ALA A 302 -14.32 -11.59 8.55
N VAL A 303 -14.24 -12.84 9.03
CA VAL A 303 -14.66 -14.04 8.27
C VAL A 303 -16.17 -14.29 8.35
N GLY A 304 -16.86 -13.58 9.23
CA GLY A 304 -18.28 -13.81 9.57
C GLY A 304 -19.27 -13.37 8.50
N GLY A 305 -20.53 -13.73 8.74
CA GLY A 305 -21.66 -13.46 7.83
C GLY A 305 -22.46 -12.20 8.18
N LYS A 306 -21.87 -11.18 8.83
CA LYS A 306 -22.57 -9.96 9.24
C LYS A 306 -21.72 -8.72 8.95
N LYS A 307 -22.28 -7.78 8.19
CA LYS A 307 -21.62 -6.51 7.80
C LYS A 307 -22.45 -5.32 8.27
N LEU A 308 -21.81 -4.39 8.98
CA LEU A 308 -22.41 -3.11 9.32
C LEU A 308 -22.30 -2.17 8.11
N MET A 309 -23.41 -1.54 7.71
CA MET A 309 -23.44 -0.69 6.51
C MET A 309 -23.94 0.74 6.79
N SER A 310 -24.44 1.00 7.99
CA SER A 310 -24.89 2.34 8.38
C SER A 310 -24.88 2.52 9.90
N VAL A 311 -24.59 3.72 10.32
CA VAL A 311 -24.66 4.19 11.72
C VAL A 311 -25.17 5.62 11.74
N THR A 312 -25.34 6.21 12.94
CA THR A 312 -25.58 7.65 13.06
C THR A 312 -24.30 8.46 12.84
N ASP A 313 -24.43 9.74 12.49
CA ASP A 313 -23.27 10.65 12.37
C ASP A 313 -22.45 10.71 13.66
N ALA A 314 -23.14 10.77 14.81
CA ALA A 314 -22.50 10.82 16.12
C ALA A 314 -21.68 9.54 16.43
N ASP A 315 -22.21 8.35 16.09
CA ASP A 315 -21.50 7.09 16.27
C ASP A 315 -20.29 6.98 15.33
N ALA A 316 -20.45 7.41 14.07
CA ALA A 316 -19.36 7.46 13.09
C ALA A 316 -18.22 8.36 13.58
N LYS A 317 -18.57 9.59 14.03
CA LYS A 317 -17.60 10.54 14.59
C LYS A 317 -16.85 9.95 15.78
N LYS A 318 -17.57 9.35 16.74
CA LYS A 318 -16.96 8.76 17.94
C LYS A 318 -15.96 7.66 17.58
N LEU A 319 -16.29 6.80 16.62
CA LEU A 319 -15.39 5.75 16.17
C LEU A 319 -14.17 6.34 15.47
N GLN A 320 -14.37 7.29 14.58
CA GLN A 320 -13.28 7.97 13.87
C GLN A 320 -12.35 8.69 14.85
N ASP A 321 -12.88 9.43 15.81
CA ASP A 321 -12.07 10.10 16.84
C ASP A 321 -11.25 9.09 17.66
N ALA A 322 -11.81 7.92 17.99
CA ALA A 322 -11.08 6.89 18.73
C ALA A 322 -9.89 6.32 17.92
N ILE A 323 -10.07 6.12 16.62
CA ILE A 323 -9.00 5.67 15.72
C ILE A 323 -7.93 6.76 15.58
N HIS A 324 -8.31 7.98 15.23
CA HIS A 324 -7.40 9.11 15.03
C HIS A 324 -6.55 9.43 16.27
N ASN A 325 -7.15 9.31 17.45
CA ASN A 325 -6.43 9.57 18.71
C ASN A 325 -5.73 8.32 19.27
N ALA A 326 -5.67 7.23 18.50
CA ALA A 326 -5.07 5.96 18.92
C ALA A 326 -5.57 5.45 20.29
N GLN A 327 -6.86 5.64 20.58
CA GLN A 327 -7.46 5.31 21.89
C GLN A 327 -7.81 3.82 22.01
N ASP A 328 -7.87 3.10 20.90
CA ASP A 328 -8.29 1.68 20.85
C ASP A 328 -7.33 0.84 20.00
N PRO A 329 -6.04 0.76 20.34
CA PRO A 329 -5.04 0.06 19.52
C PRO A 329 -5.27 -1.46 19.41
N LYS A 330 -6.07 -2.03 20.32
CA LYS A 330 -6.42 -3.47 20.32
C LYS A 330 -7.80 -3.77 19.73
N GLY A 331 -8.58 -2.76 19.37
CA GLY A 331 -9.90 -2.93 18.78
C GLY A 331 -11.00 -3.41 19.77
N GLY A 332 -10.76 -3.32 21.08
CA GLY A 332 -11.78 -3.68 22.09
C GLY A 332 -12.99 -2.74 22.06
N GLY A 333 -12.75 -1.45 21.90
CA GLY A 333 -13.81 -0.44 21.71
C GLY A 333 -14.56 -0.67 20.38
N TYR A 334 -13.83 -1.00 19.32
CA TYR A 334 -14.44 -1.36 18.03
C TYR A 334 -15.29 -2.63 18.11
N ARG A 335 -14.81 -3.66 18.80
CA ARG A 335 -15.64 -4.85 19.13
C ARG A 335 -16.95 -4.46 19.81
N ASP A 336 -16.89 -3.62 20.84
CA ASP A 336 -18.07 -3.21 21.61
C ASP A 336 -19.01 -2.34 20.75
N PHE A 337 -18.45 -1.52 19.87
CA PHE A 337 -19.19 -0.76 18.86
C PHE A 337 -19.95 -1.70 17.91
N LEU A 338 -19.29 -2.71 17.35
CA LEU A 338 -19.93 -3.70 16.48
C LEU A 338 -21.05 -4.46 17.20
N LYS A 339 -20.84 -4.86 18.46
CA LYS A 339 -21.86 -5.52 19.29
C LYS A 339 -23.07 -4.64 19.55
N ALA A 340 -22.86 -3.34 19.81
CA ALA A 340 -23.94 -2.38 20.02
C ALA A 340 -24.81 -2.21 18.76
N HIS A 341 -24.20 -2.33 17.56
CA HIS A 341 -24.89 -2.19 16.27
C HIS A 341 -25.31 -3.52 15.63
N ALA A 342 -25.20 -4.65 16.33
CA ALA A 342 -25.46 -5.99 15.78
C ALA A 342 -26.84 -6.16 15.11
N ARG A 343 -27.87 -5.43 15.60
CA ARG A 343 -29.23 -5.44 15.02
C ARG A 343 -29.33 -4.69 13.69
N SER A 344 -28.42 -3.77 13.43
CA SER A 344 -28.36 -2.98 12.19
C SER A 344 -27.51 -3.63 11.12
N MET A 345 -26.81 -4.73 11.44
CA MET A 345 -25.98 -5.45 10.48
C MET A 345 -26.84 -6.21 9.48
N ARG A 346 -26.35 -6.25 8.25
CA ARG A 346 -26.91 -7.08 7.17
C ARG A 346 -26.19 -8.42 7.10
N SER A 347 -26.92 -9.44 6.63
CA SER A 347 -26.32 -10.72 6.31
C SER A 347 -25.51 -10.62 5.03
N VAL A 348 -24.31 -11.19 5.05
CA VAL A 348 -23.43 -11.41 3.92
C VAL A 348 -22.91 -12.84 3.99
N THR A 349 -22.40 -13.39 2.92
CA THR A 349 -21.83 -14.74 2.92
C THR A 349 -20.50 -14.73 3.68
N ALA A 350 -20.33 -15.64 4.62
CA ALA A 350 -19.09 -15.83 5.37
C ALA A 350 -17.97 -16.35 4.45
N ASP A 351 -16.73 -15.90 4.67
CA ASP A 351 -15.58 -16.33 3.88
C ASP A 351 -14.30 -16.28 4.72
N GLU A 352 -13.63 -17.42 4.86
CA GLU A 352 -12.40 -17.54 5.65
C GLU A 352 -11.21 -16.80 5.03
N LYS A 353 -11.22 -16.53 3.72
CA LYS A 353 -10.18 -15.77 3.04
C LYS A 353 -10.08 -14.31 3.47
N ARG A 354 -11.07 -13.81 4.20
CA ARG A 354 -11.08 -12.48 4.82
C ARG A 354 -10.32 -12.42 6.15
N ALA A 355 -9.81 -13.57 6.65
CA ALA A 355 -9.01 -13.57 7.86
C ALA A 355 -7.77 -12.69 7.69
N PRO A 356 -7.38 -11.91 8.72
CA PRO A 356 -6.12 -11.21 8.73
C PRO A 356 -4.94 -12.17 8.62
N TYR A 357 -3.99 -11.86 7.76
CA TYR A 357 -2.73 -12.59 7.68
C TYR A 357 -1.69 -12.03 8.65
N THR A 358 -0.75 -12.88 9.06
CA THR A 358 0.35 -12.49 9.93
C THR A 358 1.56 -11.97 9.13
N PRO A 359 2.53 -11.28 9.76
CA PRO A 359 3.82 -10.95 9.12
C PRO A 359 4.52 -12.18 8.52
N ALA A 360 4.44 -13.32 9.19
CA ALA A 360 5.00 -14.59 8.67
C ALA A 360 4.27 -15.08 7.41
N ASP A 361 2.94 -14.90 7.33
CA ASP A 361 2.17 -15.28 6.13
C ASP A 361 2.48 -14.33 4.96
N TYR A 362 2.66 -13.04 5.23
CA TYR A 362 3.12 -12.07 4.23
C TYR A 362 4.48 -12.49 3.63
N LEU A 363 5.46 -12.80 4.48
CA LEU A 363 6.78 -13.26 4.04
C LEU A 363 6.70 -14.57 3.26
N LYS A 364 5.92 -15.56 3.72
CA LYS A 364 5.73 -16.84 3.03
C LYS A 364 5.08 -16.66 1.66
N ALA A 365 4.08 -15.77 1.53
CA ALA A 365 3.45 -15.49 0.24
C ALA A 365 4.45 -14.93 -0.78
N HIS A 366 5.39 -14.08 -0.33
CA HIS A 366 6.46 -13.55 -1.19
C HIS A 366 7.48 -14.63 -1.58
N LEU A 367 7.72 -15.61 -0.71
CA LEU A 367 8.65 -16.73 -0.96
C LEU A 367 8.02 -17.88 -1.75
N ASP A 368 6.70 -17.85 -1.99
CA ASP A 368 6.00 -18.91 -2.73
C ASP A 368 6.43 -18.89 -4.20
N PRO A 369 6.98 -20.01 -4.73
CA PRO A 369 7.37 -20.11 -6.14
C PRO A 369 6.24 -19.80 -7.13
N ALA A 370 4.98 -20.01 -6.75
CA ALA A 370 3.81 -19.68 -7.58
C ALA A 370 3.70 -18.16 -7.86
N HIS A 371 4.31 -17.33 -7.03
CA HIS A 371 4.26 -15.88 -7.12
C HIS A 371 5.61 -15.24 -7.51
N GLN A 372 6.57 -16.02 -7.96
CA GLN A 372 7.90 -15.51 -8.30
C GLN A 372 7.90 -14.54 -9.49
N GLY A 373 7.08 -14.76 -10.53
CA GLY A 373 7.11 -13.97 -11.76
C GLY A 373 8.53 -13.92 -12.35
N LEU A 374 9.04 -12.72 -12.67
CA LEU A 374 10.44 -12.51 -13.07
C LEU A 374 11.40 -12.40 -11.89
N GLY A 375 10.90 -12.56 -10.68
CA GLY A 375 11.70 -12.55 -9.45
C GLY A 375 12.08 -11.15 -8.96
N PRO A 376 13.05 -11.03 -8.04
CA PRO A 376 13.75 -12.18 -7.45
C PRO A 376 12.83 -13.06 -6.60
N VAL A 377 13.27 -14.29 -6.27
CA VAL A 377 12.56 -15.12 -5.29
C VAL A 377 12.44 -14.33 -3.98
N GLY A 378 11.23 -14.27 -3.42
CA GLY A 378 10.96 -13.54 -2.19
C GLY A 378 10.80 -12.03 -2.34
N HIS A 379 11.04 -11.45 -3.54
CA HIS A 379 10.84 -10.03 -3.82
C HIS A 379 11.53 -9.09 -2.81
N GLY A 380 12.75 -9.47 -2.41
CA GLY A 380 13.57 -8.81 -1.41
C GLY A 380 13.64 -9.56 -0.09
N TYR A 381 12.59 -10.27 0.29
CA TYR A 381 12.59 -11.11 1.50
C TYR A 381 13.25 -12.47 1.25
N SER A 382 13.71 -13.10 2.33
CA SER A 382 14.38 -14.40 2.32
C SER A 382 13.86 -15.29 3.45
N SER A 383 14.28 -16.55 3.46
CA SER A 383 14.00 -17.46 4.58
C SER A 383 14.58 -16.96 5.90
N ALA A 384 15.67 -16.20 5.87
CA ALA A 384 16.24 -15.56 7.05
C ALA A 384 15.29 -14.52 7.66
N ASN A 385 14.55 -13.75 6.83
CA ASN A 385 13.51 -12.84 7.30
C ASN A 385 12.38 -13.60 8.03
N VAL A 386 11.97 -14.75 7.48
CA VAL A 386 10.95 -15.59 8.15
C VAL A 386 11.46 -16.10 9.49
N ALA A 387 12.70 -16.58 9.55
CA ALA A 387 13.29 -17.08 10.79
C ALA A 387 13.50 -16.01 11.84
N ALA A 388 13.87 -14.78 11.43
CA ALA A 388 14.10 -13.65 12.31
C ALA A 388 12.82 -12.85 12.64
N GLY A 389 11.70 -13.09 11.93
CA GLY A 389 10.48 -12.29 12.07
C GLY A 389 10.65 -10.84 11.61
N THR A 390 11.54 -10.57 10.64
CA THR A 390 11.86 -9.21 10.18
C THR A 390 11.34 -8.93 8.78
N GLN A 391 10.85 -7.71 8.52
CA GLN A 391 10.30 -7.31 7.22
C GLN A 391 11.13 -6.18 6.57
N TYR A 392 12.45 -6.18 6.79
CA TYR A 392 13.38 -5.23 6.19
C TYR A 392 14.57 -5.98 5.56
N TYR A 393 15.17 -5.39 4.53
CA TYR A 393 16.26 -6.01 3.77
C TYR A 393 17.04 -4.99 2.95
N ALA A 394 18.19 -5.40 2.43
CA ALA A 394 18.99 -4.64 1.47
C ALA A 394 19.20 -5.47 0.19
N PHE A 395 19.36 -4.81 -0.94
CA PHE A 395 19.56 -5.45 -2.24
C PHE A 395 20.41 -4.57 -3.15
N ARG A 396 21.08 -5.18 -4.13
CA ARG A 396 21.85 -4.44 -5.12
C ARG A 396 20.93 -3.97 -6.25
N ILE A 397 20.92 -2.66 -6.53
CA ILE A 397 20.19 -2.05 -7.66
C ILE A 397 21.07 -2.07 -8.92
N SER A 398 22.32 -1.64 -8.77
CA SER A 398 23.35 -1.66 -9.81
C SER A 398 24.73 -1.77 -9.14
N ASP A 399 25.81 -1.80 -9.93
CA ASP A 399 27.17 -1.87 -9.39
C ASP A 399 27.46 -0.72 -8.41
N ASP A 400 26.87 0.47 -8.66
CA ASP A 400 27.12 1.69 -7.90
C ASP A 400 26.03 1.98 -6.83
N VAL A 401 24.89 1.25 -6.83
CA VAL A 401 23.70 1.64 -6.03
C VAL A 401 23.12 0.46 -5.28
N ILE A 402 22.88 0.64 -3.98
CA ILE A 402 22.09 -0.28 -3.15
C ILE A 402 20.70 0.27 -2.84
N GLY A 403 19.73 -0.62 -2.71
CA GLY A 403 18.41 -0.36 -2.15
C GLY A 403 18.31 -0.93 -0.74
N ILE A 404 17.64 -0.19 0.15
CA ILE A 404 17.40 -0.61 1.54
C ILE A 404 15.92 -0.42 1.81
N SER A 405 15.19 -1.52 2.02
CA SER A 405 13.76 -1.50 2.38
C SER A 405 13.62 -1.59 3.89
N LEU A 406 12.82 -0.69 4.48
CA LEU A 406 12.56 -0.60 5.91
C LEU A 406 11.11 -0.97 6.21
N ASP A 407 10.90 -1.69 7.30
CA ASP A 407 9.62 -1.82 7.95
C ASP A 407 9.43 -0.63 8.91
N THR A 408 8.51 0.26 8.59
CA THR A 408 8.16 1.41 9.42
C THR A 408 6.80 1.29 10.06
N THR A 409 6.20 0.09 10.04
CA THR A 409 4.93 -0.18 10.71
C THR A 409 5.12 -0.31 12.22
N ASP A 410 4.06 -0.11 12.98
CA ASP A 410 4.10 -0.23 14.42
C ASP A 410 3.11 -1.28 14.92
N ALA A 411 3.63 -2.43 15.34
CA ALA A 411 2.83 -3.54 15.85
C ALA A 411 2.01 -3.19 17.12
N GLY A 412 2.32 -2.07 17.78
CA GLY A 412 1.52 -1.52 18.87
C GLY A 412 0.17 -0.93 18.45
N GLY A 413 -0.06 -0.80 17.15
CA GLY A 413 -1.30 -0.27 16.55
C GLY A 413 -1.24 1.23 16.30
N HIS A 414 -2.12 1.72 15.49
CA HIS A 414 -2.25 3.02 14.85
C HIS A 414 -1.67 3.03 13.43
N TYR A 415 -2.19 3.91 12.58
CA TYR A 415 -1.76 4.02 11.18
C TYR A 415 -0.44 4.79 10.99
N ASP A 416 -0.02 5.63 11.95
CA ASP A 416 1.29 6.29 11.90
C ASP A 416 2.41 5.30 12.22
N GLY A 417 3.58 5.55 11.65
CA GLY A 417 4.71 4.64 11.74
C GLY A 417 5.76 5.01 12.79
N SER A 418 6.74 4.14 12.92
CA SER A 418 8.00 4.31 13.67
C SER A 418 9.00 3.23 13.26
N ILE A 419 10.21 3.25 13.83
CA ILE A 419 11.24 2.23 13.60
C ILE A 419 11.83 1.75 14.92
N GLY A 420 12.00 0.43 15.11
CA GLY A 420 12.64 -0.17 16.28
C GLY A 420 14.15 0.06 16.30
N THR A 421 14.73 0.04 17.51
CA THR A 421 16.18 0.24 17.71
C THR A 421 17.02 -0.82 17.00
N ALA A 422 16.57 -2.08 16.98
CA ALA A 422 17.29 -3.16 16.31
C ALA A 422 17.42 -2.89 14.80
N GLN A 423 16.32 -2.51 14.14
CA GLN A 423 16.31 -2.17 12.72
C GLN A 423 17.12 -0.90 12.44
N LEU A 424 17.04 0.12 13.31
CA LEU A 424 17.79 1.36 13.17
C LEU A 424 19.29 1.11 13.21
N ASN A 425 19.76 0.24 14.12
CA ASN A 425 21.16 -0.18 14.22
C ASN A 425 21.60 -0.99 13.00
N TRP A 426 20.74 -1.90 12.52
CA TRP A 426 20.98 -2.64 11.28
C TRP A 426 21.12 -1.72 10.06
N LEU A 427 20.25 -0.72 9.94
CA LEU A 427 20.33 0.29 8.89
C LEU A 427 21.66 1.05 8.93
N GLU A 428 22.08 1.51 10.12
CA GLU A 428 23.34 2.23 10.27
C GLU A 428 24.54 1.35 9.90
N LYS A 429 24.54 0.08 10.32
CA LYS A 429 25.56 -0.91 9.95
C LYS A 429 25.59 -1.09 8.43
N THR A 430 24.42 -1.33 7.80
CA THR A 430 24.31 -1.54 6.35
C THR A 430 24.83 -0.35 5.55
N LEU A 431 24.52 0.87 5.97
CA LEU A 431 25.02 2.08 5.31
C LEU A 431 26.54 2.24 5.45
N LYS A 432 27.12 1.90 6.60
CA LYS A 432 28.58 1.93 6.82
C LYS A 432 29.32 0.89 6.00
N GLU A 433 28.80 -0.33 5.89
CA GLU A 433 29.39 -1.42 5.13
C GLU A 433 29.34 -1.16 3.61
N ASN A 434 28.36 -0.38 3.15
CA ASN A 434 28.19 0.00 1.74
C ASN A 434 28.53 1.48 1.47
N LYS A 435 29.44 2.07 2.24
CA LYS A 435 29.81 3.50 2.13
C LYS A 435 30.31 3.92 0.74
N ASP A 436 30.86 2.99 -0.03
CA ASP A 436 31.39 3.21 -1.38
C ASP A 436 30.33 3.04 -2.48
N SER A 437 29.08 2.69 -2.10
CA SER A 437 27.92 2.65 -2.99
C SER A 437 26.91 3.72 -2.60
N TYR A 438 26.22 4.30 -3.57
CA TYR A 438 25.08 5.16 -3.30
C TYR A 438 23.92 4.32 -2.70
N ALA A 439 23.14 4.93 -1.83
CA ALA A 439 22.01 4.28 -1.19
C ALA A 439 20.69 4.98 -1.51
N VAL A 440 19.67 4.17 -1.85
CA VAL A 440 18.26 4.58 -1.91
C VAL A 440 17.52 3.81 -0.83
N VAL A 441 16.91 4.53 0.11
CA VAL A 441 16.14 3.97 1.21
C VAL A 441 14.66 3.97 0.80
N PHE A 442 13.95 2.87 1.09
CA PHE A 442 12.52 2.71 0.84
C PHE A 442 11.81 2.43 2.15
N SER A 443 10.64 2.99 2.33
CA SER A 443 9.74 2.68 3.43
C SER A 443 8.30 3.01 3.03
N HIS A 444 7.34 2.66 3.86
CA HIS A 444 5.95 3.11 3.65
C HIS A 444 5.75 4.52 4.19
N HIS A 445 6.01 4.74 5.48
CA HIS A 445 5.79 6.02 6.14
C HIS A 445 6.85 7.07 5.78
N THR A 446 6.42 8.33 5.80
CA THR A 446 7.26 9.51 5.58
C THR A 446 7.93 9.98 6.86
N SER A 447 8.88 10.91 6.75
CA SER A 447 9.49 11.56 7.92
C SER A 447 8.45 12.23 8.83
N GLN A 448 7.34 12.70 8.27
CA GLN A 448 6.28 13.40 8.99
C GLN A 448 5.22 12.46 9.59
N SER A 449 5.02 11.27 9.02
CA SER A 449 4.06 10.29 9.50
C SER A 449 4.64 9.18 10.38
N MET A 450 5.95 9.22 10.68
CA MET A 450 6.58 8.36 11.68
C MET A 450 6.55 9.04 13.05
N THR A 451 5.36 9.08 13.66
CA THR A 451 5.11 9.76 14.94
C THR A 451 4.65 8.81 16.04
N ASN A 452 4.29 7.58 15.69
CA ASN A 452 3.80 6.58 16.63
C ASN A 452 4.98 5.83 17.28
N THR A 453 5.17 6.02 18.58
CA THR A 453 6.23 5.36 19.35
C THR A 453 5.68 4.38 20.38
N ARG A 454 4.54 3.75 20.09
CA ARG A 454 3.97 2.71 20.96
C ARG A 454 4.93 1.53 21.06
N PRO A 455 5.06 0.93 22.24
CA PRO A 455 5.85 -0.30 22.36
C PRO A 455 5.26 -1.42 21.49
N ASP A 456 6.12 -2.11 20.76
CA ASP A 456 5.75 -3.37 20.12
C ASP A 456 5.38 -4.39 21.22
N PRO A 457 4.18 -5.00 21.20
CA PRO A 457 3.77 -5.98 22.20
C PRO A 457 4.69 -7.21 22.30
N ALA A 458 5.37 -7.58 21.21
CA ALA A 458 6.34 -8.67 21.21
C ALA A 458 7.69 -8.25 21.81
N HIS A 459 8.04 -6.97 21.72
CA HIS A 459 9.30 -6.40 22.20
C HIS A 459 9.06 -5.13 23.03
N PRO A 460 8.36 -5.21 24.18
CA PRO A 460 7.84 -4.05 24.91
C PRO A 460 8.92 -3.14 25.50
N SER A 461 10.14 -3.63 25.64
CA SER A 461 11.30 -2.85 26.09
C SER A 461 12.08 -2.17 24.97
N GLU A 462 11.80 -2.53 23.70
CA GLU A 462 12.46 -1.92 22.56
C GLU A 462 11.95 -0.49 22.34
N ARG A 463 12.89 0.45 22.28
CA ARG A 463 12.54 1.84 21.95
C ARG A 463 12.18 1.95 20.48
N ARG A 464 11.08 2.67 20.21
CA ARG A 464 10.67 3.09 18.87
C ARG A 464 11.18 4.50 18.58
N HIS A 465 11.58 4.75 17.34
CA HIS A 465 12.17 6.00 16.88
C HIS A 465 11.29 6.66 15.82
N THR A 466 11.27 7.99 15.83
CA THR A 466 10.46 8.83 14.94
C THR A 466 11.14 9.07 13.60
N GLY A 467 10.38 9.64 12.65
CA GLY A 467 10.92 10.06 11.35
C GLY A 467 12.03 11.11 11.46
N THR A 468 11.97 12.00 12.45
CA THR A 468 13.02 12.99 12.70
C THR A 468 14.34 12.31 13.12
N GLU A 469 14.27 11.25 13.92
CA GLU A 469 15.46 10.49 14.31
C GLU A 469 16.03 9.71 13.12
N LEU A 470 15.18 9.16 12.26
CA LEU A 470 15.60 8.50 11.01
C LEU A 470 16.25 9.50 10.05
N VAL A 471 15.68 10.68 9.83
CA VAL A 471 16.31 11.77 9.04
C VAL A 471 17.68 12.11 9.60
N THR A 472 17.80 12.19 10.92
CA THR A 472 19.09 12.49 11.60
C THR A 472 20.12 11.40 11.32
N LEU A 473 19.72 10.12 11.34
CA LEU A 473 20.60 9.00 11.01
C LEU A 473 21.03 9.06 9.54
N LEU A 474 20.08 9.18 8.60
CA LEU A 474 20.37 9.21 7.16
C LEU A 474 21.32 10.36 6.82
N ASN A 475 21.17 11.51 7.42
CA ASN A 475 22.05 12.67 7.23
C ASN A 475 23.49 12.48 7.76
N ARG A 476 23.79 11.43 8.51
CA ARG A 476 25.18 11.09 8.88
C ARG A 476 25.92 10.40 7.74
N HIS A 477 25.20 9.86 6.76
CA HIS A 477 25.75 9.05 5.68
C HIS A 477 25.68 9.81 4.35
N ALA A 478 26.83 10.27 3.85
CA ALA A 478 26.92 11.06 2.62
C ALA A 478 26.50 10.29 1.35
N ASN A 479 26.54 8.96 1.40
CA ASN A 479 26.14 8.09 0.28
C ASN A 479 24.63 7.91 0.13
N VAL A 480 23.80 8.37 1.07
CA VAL A 480 22.33 8.35 0.92
C VAL A 480 21.90 9.44 -0.05
N LEU A 481 21.29 9.04 -1.17
CA LEU A 481 20.80 9.98 -2.19
C LEU A 481 19.32 10.29 -2.03
N ALA A 482 18.53 9.27 -1.71
CA ALA A 482 17.07 9.40 -1.62
C ALA A 482 16.46 8.50 -0.54
N TRP A 483 15.35 8.97 -0.01
CA TRP A 483 14.38 8.19 0.77
C TRP A 483 13.03 8.24 0.05
N VAL A 484 12.54 7.09 -0.42
CA VAL A 484 11.34 6.96 -1.27
C VAL A 484 10.23 6.29 -0.46
N ASN A 485 9.06 6.92 -0.40
CA ASN A 485 7.95 6.47 0.45
C ASN A 485 6.55 6.83 -0.10
N GLY A 486 5.47 6.50 0.64
CA GLY A 486 4.07 6.71 0.28
C GLY A 486 3.23 7.22 1.43
N HIS A 487 2.19 6.47 1.83
CA HIS A 487 1.32 6.63 3.01
C HIS A 487 0.41 7.88 3.03
N ILE A 488 0.93 9.05 2.74
CA ILE A 488 0.13 10.30 2.79
C ILE A 488 -0.69 10.56 1.52
N HIS A 489 -0.68 9.62 0.57
CA HIS A 489 -1.43 9.65 -0.69
C HIS A 489 -1.20 10.92 -1.53
N ARG A 490 -0.08 11.61 -1.33
CA ARG A 490 0.22 12.90 -1.95
C ARG A 490 1.61 12.91 -2.58
N ASN A 491 1.76 13.51 -3.76
CA ASN A 491 3.08 13.84 -4.26
C ASN A 491 3.71 14.96 -3.42
N LEU A 492 4.85 14.66 -2.81
CA LEU A 492 5.63 15.62 -2.01
C LEU A 492 7.12 15.29 -2.14
N ILE A 493 7.95 16.29 -2.40
CA ILE A 493 9.41 16.12 -2.48
C ILE A 493 10.07 17.11 -1.53
N THR A 494 10.72 16.57 -0.50
CA THR A 494 11.31 17.33 0.60
C THR A 494 12.84 17.25 0.57
N PRO A 495 13.56 18.38 0.55
CA PRO A 495 15.00 18.39 0.70
C PRO A 495 15.37 18.25 2.19
N HIS A 496 16.29 17.32 2.51
CA HIS A 496 16.90 17.21 3.82
C HIS A 496 18.37 17.61 3.75
N LYS A 497 18.78 18.53 4.61
CA LYS A 497 20.16 19.03 4.67
C LYS A 497 20.62 19.12 6.12
N ALA A 498 21.76 18.52 6.41
CA ALA A 498 22.37 18.57 7.72
C ALA A 498 23.44 19.68 7.82
N SER A 499 23.81 20.03 9.06
CA SER A 499 24.88 21.00 9.36
C SER A 499 26.27 20.54 8.91
N ASN A 500 26.50 19.23 8.81
CA ASN A 500 27.73 18.64 8.28
C ASN A 500 27.87 18.75 6.74
N GLY A 501 26.84 19.28 6.05
CA GLY A 501 26.81 19.45 4.61
C GLY A 501 26.24 18.26 3.84
N ASN A 502 26.00 17.12 4.46
CA ASN A 502 25.31 15.99 3.85
C ASN A 502 23.84 16.34 3.58
N SER A 503 23.28 15.72 2.56
CA SER A 503 21.89 15.98 2.15
C SER A 503 21.35 14.83 1.31
N PHE A 504 20.03 14.65 1.35
CA PHE A 504 19.30 13.71 0.51
C PHE A 504 17.90 14.24 0.20
N TRP A 505 17.24 13.63 -0.79
CA TRP A 505 15.86 13.94 -1.14
C TRP A 505 14.89 12.89 -0.57
N GLU A 506 13.87 13.33 0.12
CA GLU A 506 12.71 12.50 0.43
C GLU A 506 11.68 12.65 -0.69
N ILE A 507 11.28 11.53 -1.29
CA ILE A 507 10.40 11.48 -2.46
C ILE A 507 9.17 10.68 -2.09
N THR A 508 8.07 11.37 -1.81
CA THR A 508 6.76 10.77 -1.53
C THR A 508 5.92 10.77 -2.79
N THR A 509 5.32 9.64 -3.12
CA THR A 509 4.45 9.49 -4.29
C THR A 509 2.99 9.38 -3.86
N ALA A 510 2.10 10.00 -4.63
CA ALA A 510 0.66 9.87 -4.46
C ALA A 510 0.21 8.42 -4.69
N SER A 511 -0.82 8.00 -3.96
CA SER A 511 -1.36 6.64 -4.02
C SER A 511 -1.92 6.26 -5.39
N HIS A 512 -2.02 4.94 -5.61
CA HIS A 512 -2.79 4.42 -6.75
C HIS A 512 -4.27 4.22 -6.40
N VAL A 513 -4.65 4.22 -5.12
CA VAL A 513 -6.06 4.09 -4.72
C VAL A 513 -6.83 5.41 -4.81
N ASP A 514 -6.21 6.54 -4.48
CA ASP A 514 -6.85 7.85 -4.53
C ASP A 514 -6.43 8.65 -5.77
N TYR A 515 -7.25 9.68 -6.13
CA TYR A 515 -6.78 10.66 -7.10
C TYR A 515 -5.41 11.23 -6.66
N PRO A 516 -4.40 11.31 -7.54
CA PRO A 516 -4.47 11.21 -9.01
C PRO A 516 -4.15 9.83 -9.62
N HIS A 517 -4.09 8.74 -8.88
CA HIS A 517 -3.80 7.38 -9.40
C HIS A 517 -2.45 7.27 -10.10
N LEU A 518 -1.39 7.63 -9.41
CA LEU A 518 -0.07 7.72 -10.01
C LEU A 518 0.88 6.63 -9.51
N ALA A 519 1.94 6.43 -10.29
CA ALA A 519 3.19 5.81 -9.89
C ALA A 519 4.34 6.70 -10.36
N ARG A 520 5.58 6.39 -9.99
CA ARG A 520 6.74 7.26 -10.26
C ARG A 520 7.91 6.46 -10.81
N ILE A 521 8.54 6.96 -11.86
CA ILE A 521 9.86 6.51 -12.32
C ILE A 521 10.90 7.40 -11.66
N VAL A 522 11.96 6.81 -11.12
CA VAL A 522 13.12 7.51 -10.55
C VAL A 522 14.37 7.06 -11.30
N GLU A 523 15.15 8.04 -11.80
CA GLU A 523 16.41 7.82 -12.50
C GLU A 523 17.55 8.49 -11.73
N LEU A 524 18.57 7.74 -11.36
CA LEU A 524 19.77 8.23 -10.69
C LEU A 524 20.86 8.46 -11.73
N VAL A 525 21.48 9.64 -11.72
CA VAL A 525 22.42 10.08 -12.77
C VAL A 525 23.61 10.79 -12.16
N ASP A 526 24.82 10.36 -12.49
CA ASP A 526 26.05 11.09 -12.22
C ASP A 526 26.28 12.14 -13.33
N ASN A 527 26.27 13.41 -12.99
CA ASN A 527 26.45 14.51 -13.92
C ASN A 527 27.94 14.72 -14.35
N LYS A 528 28.89 13.97 -13.75
CA LYS A 528 30.34 14.09 -14.00
C LYS A 528 30.89 15.51 -13.78
N ASP A 529 30.31 16.21 -12.83
CA ASP A 529 30.68 17.60 -12.49
C ASP A 529 30.72 17.85 -10.97
N GLY A 530 30.66 16.76 -10.18
CA GLY A 530 30.56 16.80 -8.72
C GLY A 530 29.14 16.92 -8.23
N THR A 531 28.14 16.69 -9.09
CA THR A 531 26.71 16.58 -8.70
C THR A 531 26.07 15.29 -9.18
N ILE A 532 25.01 14.89 -8.49
CA ILE A 532 24.08 13.84 -8.87
C ILE A 532 22.74 14.48 -9.20
N SER A 533 22.03 13.99 -10.21
CA SER A 533 20.63 14.32 -10.47
C SER A 533 19.75 13.10 -10.23
N LEU A 534 18.63 13.31 -9.53
CA LEU A 534 17.53 12.36 -9.47
C LEU A 534 16.41 12.90 -10.37
N PHE A 535 16.10 12.21 -11.45
CA PHE A 535 14.92 12.54 -12.24
C PHE A 535 13.72 11.78 -11.70
N THR A 536 12.63 12.48 -11.45
CA THR A 536 11.35 11.86 -11.11
C THR A 536 10.35 12.12 -12.22
N THR A 537 9.72 11.08 -12.71
CA THR A 537 8.69 11.17 -13.74
C THR A 537 7.47 10.36 -13.33
N LEU A 538 6.32 11.01 -13.23
CA LEU A 538 5.07 10.35 -12.87
C LEU A 538 4.49 9.62 -14.08
N ILE A 539 3.79 8.51 -13.81
CA ILE A 539 3.05 7.72 -14.78
C ILE A 539 1.63 7.45 -14.29
N GLU A 540 0.69 7.39 -15.22
CA GLU A 540 -0.68 6.91 -14.99
C GLU A 540 -0.82 5.48 -15.52
N SER A 541 -1.88 4.75 -15.14
CA SER A 541 -2.20 3.42 -15.69
C SER A 541 -2.36 3.44 -17.23
N ALA A 542 -2.32 2.27 -17.87
CA ALA A 542 -2.47 2.15 -19.31
C ALA A 542 -3.89 2.41 -19.81
N ALA A 543 -4.88 2.42 -18.92
CA ALA A 543 -6.27 2.65 -19.27
C ALA A 543 -6.47 3.96 -20.04
N PRO A 544 -7.38 4.00 -21.03
CA PRO A 544 -7.72 5.22 -21.76
C PRO A 544 -8.11 6.37 -20.82
N HIS A 545 -7.73 7.62 -21.16
CA HIS A 545 -8.17 8.78 -20.39
C HIS A 545 -9.67 9.04 -20.53
N ARG A 546 -10.28 8.62 -21.64
CA ARG A 546 -11.73 8.69 -21.85
C ARG A 546 -12.38 7.41 -21.38
N THR A 547 -13.40 7.55 -20.56
CA THR A 547 -14.25 6.44 -20.12
C THR A 547 -15.45 6.29 -21.05
N ASP A 548 -15.71 5.08 -21.52
CA ASP A 548 -16.97 4.69 -22.13
C ASP A 548 -17.81 3.95 -21.07
N PHE A 549 -18.95 4.49 -20.69
CA PHE A 549 -19.82 3.89 -19.68
C PHE A 549 -20.50 2.59 -20.12
N SER A 550 -20.50 2.29 -21.42
CA SER A 550 -20.97 1.01 -21.95
C SER A 550 -19.89 -0.08 -21.95
N ASP A 551 -18.62 0.30 -21.81
CA ASP A 551 -17.50 -0.65 -21.77
C ASP A 551 -17.23 -1.11 -20.33
N LEU A 552 -17.75 -2.29 -19.99
CA LEU A 552 -17.50 -2.98 -18.73
C LEU A 552 -16.42 -4.09 -18.87
N SER A 553 -15.58 -4.02 -19.89
CA SER A 553 -14.37 -4.84 -20.00
C SER A 553 -13.35 -4.48 -18.91
N GLN A 554 -12.32 -5.30 -18.71
CA GLN A 554 -11.24 -5.02 -17.78
C GLN A 554 -10.61 -3.64 -18.04
N THR A 555 -10.36 -3.28 -19.30
CA THR A 555 -9.80 -1.98 -19.71
C THR A 555 -10.79 -0.83 -19.46
N GLY A 556 -12.06 -1.03 -19.77
CA GLY A 556 -13.13 -0.05 -19.52
C GLY A 556 -13.31 0.22 -18.01
N LEU A 557 -13.26 -0.84 -17.19
CA LEU A 557 -13.32 -0.71 -15.73
C LEU A 557 -12.09 0.03 -15.17
N ALA A 558 -10.90 -0.17 -15.71
CA ALA A 558 -9.70 0.57 -15.30
C ALA A 558 -9.78 2.06 -15.71
N ALA A 559 -10.37 2.40 -16.85
CA ALA A 559 -10.64 3.79 -17.24
C ALA A 559 -11.69 4.43 -16.32
N LEU A 560 -12.74 3.68 -15.99
CA LEU A 560 -13.78 4.10 -15.06
C LEU A 560 -13.23 4.32 -13.64
N TYR A 561 -12.32 3.45 -13.16
CA TYR A 561 -11.63 3.58 -11.89
C TYR A 561 -11.01 4.98 -11.72
N ARG A 562 -10.22 5.44 -12.70
CA ARG A 562 -9.61 6.78 -12.71
C ARG A 562 -10.66 7.90 -12.72
N GLU A 563 -11.69 7.78 -13.54
CA GLU A 563 -12.71 8.83 -13.66
C GLU A 563 -13.56 8.95 -12.39
N LEU A 564 -13.92 7.83 -11.76
CA LEU A 564 -14.63 7.81 -10.48
C LEU A 564 -13.79 8.40 -9.35
N ALA A 565 -12.49 8.07 -9.27
CA ALA A 565 -11.60 8.63 -8.27
C ALA A 565 -11.43 10.15 -8.43
N PHE A 566 -11.34 10.64 -9.68
CA PHE A 566 -11.32 12.09 -9.95
C PHE A 566 -12.56 12.80 -9.40
N ASN A 567 -13.71 12.14 -9.41
CA ASN A 567 -15.00 12.67 -8.99
C ASN A 567 -15.41 12.27 -7.57
N ALA A 568 -14.61 11.43 -6.89
CA ALA A 568 -14.96 10.95 -5.56
C ALA A 568 -15.25 12.12 -4.60
N PRO A 569 -16.35 12.04 -3.82
CA PRO A 569 -16.60 13.01 -2.76
C PRO A 569 -15.41 13.05 -1.81
N GLY A 570 -14.85 14.24 -1.59
CA GLY A 570 -13.64 14.38 -0.78
C GLY A 570 -12.32 14.29 -1.55
N ALA A 571 -12.30 13.89 -2.84
CA ALA A 571 -11.08 13.89 -3.64
C ALA A 571 -10.39 15.27 -3.64
N SER A 572 -9.18 15.34 -3.09
CA SER A 572 -8.40 16.57 -3.01
C SER A 572 -7.45 16.69 -4.20
N LYS A 573 -7.57 17.79 -4.94
CA LYS A 573 -6.61 18.09 -6.02
C LYS A 573 -5.19 18.39 -5.50
N ALA A 574 -5.07 18.71 -4.20
CA ALA A 574 -3.77 18.89 -3.55
C ALA A 574 -2.93 17.61 -3.48
N LEU A 575 -3.58 16.42 -3.57
CA LEU A 575 -2.86 15.14 -3.58
C LEU A 575 -1.95 14.98 -4.82
N ALA A 576 -2.26 15.66 -5.93
CA ALA A 576 -1.37 15.71 -7.09
C ALA A 576 -0.04 16.42 -6.81
N GLY A 577 0.10 17.12 -5.69
CA GLY A 577 1.27 17.92 -5.34
C GLY A 577 1.40 19.20 -6.17
N ASN A 578 2.38 20.03 -5.83
CA ASN A 578 2.75 21.21 -6.62
C ASN A 578 3.53 20.79 -7.87
N THR A 579 3.81 21.72 -8.77
CA THR A 579 4.67 21.45 -9.94
C THR A 579 6.05 20.95 -9.54
N THR A 580 6.57 21.41 -8.41
CA THR A 580 7.86 21.03 -7.82
C THR A 580 7.89 19.65 -7.15
N ASP A 581 6.73 18.99 -7.05
CA ASP A 581 6.55 17.66 -6.42
C ASP A 581 6.23 16.57 -7.46
N ARG A 582 6.04 16.95 -8.72
CA ARG A 582 5.62 16.06 -9.81
C ARG A 582 6.81 15.55 -10.63
N ASN A 583 6.96 16.03 -11.86
CA ASN A 583 8.10 15.70 -12.72
C ASN A 583 9.26 16.65 -12.41
N THR A 584 10.39 16.13 -11.93
CA THR A 584 11.49 16.99 -11.46
C THR A 584 12.86 16.46 -11.90
N GLU A 585 13.83 17.37 -11.90
CA GLU A 585 15.25 17.07 -11.77
C GLU A 585 15.71 17.61 -10.41
N LEU A 586 16.10 16.73 -9.51
CA LEU A 586 16.52 17.01 -8.14
C LEU A 586 18.05 16.94 -8.09
N VAL A 587 18.71 18.06 -7.82
CA VAL A 587 20.20 18.12 -7.82
C VAL A 587 20.73 18.06 -6.40
N LEU A 588 21.76 17.24 -6.17
CA LEU A 588 22.49 17.17 -4.91
C LEU A 588 23.99 17.02 -5.17
N LYS A 589 24.82 17.31 -4.14
CA LYS A 589 26.25 17.08 -4.24
C LYS A 589 26.55 15.59 -4.37
N LYS A 590 27.52 15.27 -5.19
CA LYS A 590 28.16 13.95 -5.18
C LYS A 590 29.03 13.83 -3.92
N SER A 591 28.82 12.76 -3.15
CA SER A 591 29.63 12.41 -1.99
C SER A 591 31.00 11.88 -2.40
#